data_df5bd405f30cb28587b490f7e2aeb620
#
_entry.id   df5bd405f30cb28587b490f7e2aeb620
#
_cell.length_a   1.000
_cell.length_b   1.000
_cell.length_c   1.000
_cell.angle_alpha   90.00
_cell.angle_beta   90.00
_cell.angle_gamma   90.00
#
_symmetry.space_group_name_H-M   'P 1'
#
loop_
_entity.id
_entity.type
_entity.pdbx_description
1 polymer ?
#
loop_
_entity_poly.entity_id
_entity_poly.type
_entity_poly.pdbx_seq_one_letter_code
_entity_poly.pdbx_strand_id
1 'polypeptide(L)'
;MNMILISTIYITLLFFLSGFHKIKNFTNTVQGLMKKTKFPLLLSKIIISCVILLEIVAPFIISLYSYNSNPKLYTYTKLSLIGLMVFTILATAIYHFPPFGSNYYPVMSNLSTMGGLLLLYQHFFN
;
A
#
# COMPACT_ATOMS: atom_id res chain seq x y z
N MET A 1 6.68 24.77 7.69
CA MET A 1 6.15 23.71 6.85
C MET A 1 6.30 22.38 7.57
N ASN A 2 5.27 21.55 7.52
CA ASN A 2 5.25 20.29 8.29
C ASN A 2 6.01 19.18 7.54
N MET A 3 7.21 18.86 8.02
CA MET A 3 8.06 17.83 7.37
C MET A 3 7.45 16.43 7.44
N ILE A 4 6.69 16.14 8.51
CA ILE A 4 6.02 14.83 8.63
C ILE A 4 4.93 14.70 7.57
N LEU A 5 4.17 15.75 7.32
CA LEU A 5 3.15 15.73 6.27
C LEU A 5 3.78 15.49 4.89
N ILE A 6 4.86 16.20 4.59
CA ILE A 6 5.56 16.05 3.31
C ILE A 6 6.10 14.61 3.17
N SER A 7 6.74 14.09 4.20
CA SER A 7 7.27 12.73 4.20
C SER A 7 6.16 11.70 4.01
N THR A 8 5.02 11.90 4.69
CA THR A 8 3.87 11.02 4.57
C THR A 8 3.35 11.00 3.14
N ILE A 9 3.22 12.18 2.51
CA ILE A 9 2.75 12.28 1.13
C ILE A 9 3.70 11.52 0.20
N TYR A 10 5.01 11.72 0.30
CA TYR A 10 5.97 11.01 -0.55
C TYR A 10 5.91 9.50 -0.35
N ILE A 11 5.87 9.04 0.90
CA ILE A 11 5.86 7.60 1.21
C ILE A 11 4.58 6.94 0.67
N THR A 12 3.44 7.61 0.80
CA THR A 12 2.15 7.02 0.42
C THR A 12 1.76 7.29 -1.03
N LEU A 13 2.47 8.17 -1.73
CA LEU A 13 2.16 8.52 -3.12
C LEU A 13 2.19 7.29 -4.03
N LEU A 14 3.15 6.41 -3.81
CA LEU A 14 3.26 5.17 -4.59
C LEU A 14 1.96 4.36 -4.53
N PHE A 15 1.40 4.21 -3.34
CA PHE A 15 0.15 3.45 -3.16
C PHE A 15 -1.01 4.13 -3.84
N PHE A 16 -1.12 5.44 -3.68
CA PHE A 16 -2.20 6.20 -4.30
C PHE A 16 -2.19 6.08 -5.83
N LEU A 17 -1.01 6.28 -6.44
CA LEU A 17 -0.87 6.16 -7.88
C LEU A 17 -1.09 4.72 -8.35
N SER A 18 -0.62 3.74 -7.58
CA SER A 18 -0.84 2.33 -7.88
C SER A 18 -2.33 1.96 -7.85
N GLY A 19 -3.07 2.49 -6.87
CA GLY A 19 -4.51 2.28 -6.79
C GLY A 19 -5.24 2.83 -8.01
N PHE A 20 -4.90 4.03 -8.45
CA PHE A 20 -5.46 4.60 -9.68
C PHE A 20 -5.12 3.77 -10.91
N HIS A 21 -3.88 3.32 -11.02
CA HIS A 21 -3.47 2.46 -12.12
C HIS A 21 -4.29 1.18 -12.16
N LYS A 22 -4.56 0.58 -11.00
CA LYS A 22 -5.37 -0.63 -10.91
C LYS A 22 -6.83 -0.40 -11.31
N ILE A 23 -7.38 0.78 -11.03
CA ILE A 23 -8.73 1.13 -11.48
C ILE A 23 -8.78 1.14 -13.02
N LYS A 24 -7.81 1.80 -13.65
CA LYS A 24 -7.76 1.90 -15.11
C LYS A 24 -7.52 0.56 -15.79
N ASN A 25 -6.80 -0.35 -15.12
CA ASN A 25 -6.41 -1.65 -15.66
C ASN A 25 -6.99 -2.79 -14.83
N PHE A 26 -8.23 -2.64 -14.37
CA PHE A 26 -8.85 -3.56 -13.42
C PHE A 26 -8.85 -5.00 -13.95
N THR A 27 -9.33 -5.20 -15.17
CA THR A 27 -9.41 -6.55 -15.77
C THR A 27 -8.04 -7.20 -15.86
N ASN A 28 -7.03 -6.47 -16.34
CA ASN A 28 -5.68 -7.00 -16.46
C ASN A 28 -5.08 -7.31 -15.10
N THR A 29 -5.35 -6.48 -14.09
CA THR A 29 -4.87 -6.68 -12.72
C THR A 29 -5.48 -7.94 -12.12
N VAL A 30 -6.80 -8.13 -12.29
CA VAL A 30 -7.51 -9.32 -11.82
C VAL A 30 -6.94 -10.58 -12.48
N GLN A 31 -6.74 -10.54 -13.81
CA GLN A 31 -6.18 -11.67 -14.54
C GLN A 31 -4.75 -12.00 -14.07
N GLY A 32 -3.95 -10.97 -13.79
CA GLY A 32 -2.60 -11.14 -13.25
C GLY A 32 -2.61 -11.85 -11.91
N LEU A 33 -3.52 -11.48 -11.01
CA LEU A 33 -3.67 -12.16 -9.72
C LEU A 33 -4.09 -13.61 -9.89
N MET A 34 -5.08 -13.87 -10.75
CA MET A 34 -5.53 -15.24 -11.04
C MET A 34 -4.38 -16.11 -11.55
N LYS A 35 -3.56 -15.56 -12.43
CA LYS A 35 -2.42 -16.26 -13.01
C LYS A 35 -1.36 -16.60 -11.96
N LYS A 36 -1.12 -15.69 -11.01
CA LYS A 36 -0.10 -15.87 -9.98
C LYS A 36 -0.56 -16.79 -8.84
N THR A 37 -1.83 -16.69 -8.45
CA THR A 37 -2.36 -17.39 -7.27
C THR A 37 -3.28 -18.56 -7.61
N LYS A 38 -3.78 -18.60 -8.84
CA LYS A 38 -4.79 -19.56 -9.31
C LYS A 38 -6.12 -19.46 -8.56
N PHE A 39 -6.40 -18.29 -7.98
CA PHE A 39 -7.68 -18.02 -7.36
C PHE A 39 -8.80 -17.92 -8.41
N PRO A 40 -10.06 -18.24 -8.05
CA PRO A 40 -11.18 -18.07 -8.97
C PRO A 40 -11.44 -16.58 -9.28
N LEU A 41 -12.13 -16.33 -10.40
CA LEU A 41 -12.37 -14.97 -10.90
C LEU A 41 -13.06 -14.08 -9.85
N LEU A 42 -14.12 -14.58 -9.21
CA LEU A 42 -14.88 -13.79 -8.25
C LEU A 42 -14.00 -13.39 -7.06
N LEU A 43 -13.24 -14.34 -6.51
CA LEU A 43 -12.34 -14.06 -5.38
C LEU A 43 -11.27 -13.04 -5.77
N SER A 44 -10.69 -13.19 -6.96
CA SER A 44 -9.68 -12.24 -7.45
C SER A 44 -10.24 -10.84 -7.61
N LYS A 45 -11.47 -10.70 -8.12
CA LYS A 45 -12.14 -9.39 -8.23
C LYS A 45 -12.35 -8.75 -6.86
N ILE A 46 -12.78 -9.53 -5.87
CA ILE A 46 -12.99 -9.03 -4.51
C ILE A 46 -11.66 -8.56 -3.91
N ILE A 47 -10.61 -9.37 -4.03
CA ILE A 47 -9.28 -9.03 -3.49
C ILE A 47 -8.75 -7.74 -4.13
N ILE A 48 -8.79 -7.62 -5.45
CA ILE A 48 -8.28 -6.43 -6.14
C ILE A 48 -9.11 -5.20 -5.77
N SER A 49 -10.43 -5.34 -5.64
CA SER A 49 -11.28 -4.22 -5.21
C SER A 49 -10.90 -3.75 -3.81
N CYS A 50 -10.66 -4.66 -2.87
CA CYS A 50 -10.21 -4.33 -1.53
C CYS A 50 -8.83 -3.66 -1.53
N VAL A 51 -7.91 -4.14 -2.37
CA VAL A 51 -6.58 -3.55 -2.52
C VAL A 51 -6.67 -2.11 -3.05
N ILE A 52 -7.51 -1.87 -4.04
CA ILE A 52 -7.71 -0.53 -4.60
C ILE A 52 -8.23 0.42 -3.51
N LEU A 53 -9.22 -0.01 -2.73
CA LEU A 53 -9.75 0.79 -1.63
C LEU A 53 -8.65 1.12 -0.61
N LEU A 54 -7.87 0.13 -0.22
CA LEU A 54 -6.77 0.34 0.71
C LEU A 54 -5.75 1.33 0.16
N GLU A 55 -5.31 1.15 -1.08
CA GLU A 55 -4.28 1.98 -1.70
C GLU A 55 -4.70 3.42 -1.92
N ILE A 56 -6.00 3.69 -2.07
CA ILE A 56 -6.51 5.04 -2.28
C ILE A 56 -6.89 5.70 -0.96
N VAL A 57 -7.61 4.99 -0.10
CA VAL A 57 -8.14 5.54 1.15
C VAL A 57 -7.07 5.71 2.22
N ALA A 58 -6.17 4.74 2.38
CA ALA A 58 -5.16 4.79 3.43
C ALA A 58 -4.25 6.01 3.32
N PRO A 59 -3.71 6.39 2.13
CA PRO A 59 -2.91 7.61 2.02
C PRO A 59 -3.64 8.87 2.48
N PHE A 60 -4.93 9.01 2.19
CA PHE A 60 -5.71 10.15 2.64
C PHE A 60 -5.82 10.19 4.16
N ILE A 61 -6.16 9.05 4.78
CA ILE A 61 -6.32 8.97 6.23
C ILE A 61 -5.00 9.29 6.93
N ILE A 62 -3.91 8.70 6.47
CA ILE A 62 -2.59 8.91 7.07
C ILE A 62 -2.16 10.38 6.91
N SER A 63 -2.39 10.97 5.74
CA SER A 63 -2.03 12.36 5.48
C SER A 63 -2.85 13.32 6.34
N LEU A 64 -4.15 13.09 6.48
CA LEU A 64 -5.00 13.91 7.35
C LEU A 64 -4.54 13.82 8.80
N TYR A 65 -4.20 12.64 9.28
CA TYR A 65 -3.71 12.47 10.64
C TYR A 65 -2.35 13.17 10.83
N SER A 66 -1.46 13.10 9.85
CA SER A 66 -0.17 13.79 9.93
C SER A 66 -0.32 15.30 9.93
N TYR A 67 -1.40 15.81 9.32
CA TYR A 67 -1.67 17.24 9.26
C TYR A 67 -2.17 17.81 10.59
N ASN A 68 -3.16 17.17 11.22
CA ASN A 68 -3.79 17.76 12.42
C ASN A 68 -3.91 16.83 13.62
N SER A 69 -3.44 15.58 13.53
CA SER A 69 -3.42 14.61 14.64
C SER A 69 -4.79 14.44 15.33
N ASN A 70 -5.86 14.43 14.55
CA ASN A 70 -7.22 14.29 15.09
C ASN A 70 -7.39 12.94 15.78
N PRO A 71 -7.75 12.91 17.09
CA PRO A 71 -7.91 11.64 17.82
C PRO A 71 -8.92 10.68 17.20
N LYS A 72 -9.91 11.19 16.47
CA LYS A 72 -10.89 10.34 15.79
C LYS A 72 -10.26 9.50 14.67
N LEU A 73 -9.13 9.94 14.12
CA LEU A 73 -8.43 9.24 13.07
C LEU A 73 -7.34 8.30 13.60
N TYR A 74 -7.10 8.27 14.91
CA TYR A 74 -6.00 7.48 15.50
C TYR A 74 -6.08 6.01 15.10
N THR A 75 -7.22 5.37 15.35
CA THR A 75 -7.40 3.94 15.05
C THR A 75 -7.38 3.70 13.55
N TYR A 76 -8.04 4.54 12.77
CA TYR A 76 -8.07 4.39 11.30
C TYR A 76 -6.69 4.55 10.69
N THR A 77 -5.89 5.49 11.19
CA THR A 77 -4.52 5.69 10.73
C THR A 77 -3.64 4.48 11.07
N LYS A 78 -3.76 3.97 12.28
CA LYS A 78 -3.02 2.78 12.70
C LYS A 78 -3.34 1.58 11.82
N LEU A 79 -4.63 1.32 11.58
CA LEU A 79 -5.08 0.23 10.72
C LEU A 79 -4.62 0.44 9.27
N SER A 80 -4.64 1.68 8.79
CA SER A 80 -4.19 2.01 7.44
C SER A 80 -2.70 1.69 7.26
N LEU A 81 -1.86 2.10 8.20
CA LEU A 81 -0.43 1.80 8.16
C LEU A 81 -0.16 0.30 8.21
N ILE A 82 -0.80 -0.40 9.13
CA ILE A 82 -0.67 -1.86 9.24
C ILE A 82 -1.13 -2.53 7.94
N GLY A 83 -2.27 -2.10 7.40
CA GLY A 83 -2.80 -2.64 6.15
C GLY A 83 -1.85 -2.47 4.99
N LEU A 84 -1.26 -1.27 4.84
CA LEU A 84 -0.29 -1.02 3.78
C LEU A 84 0.98 -1.85 3.96
N MET A 85 1.44 -2.04 5.21
CA MET A 85 2.61 -2.87 5.48
C MET A 85 2.36 -4.34 5.13
N VAL A 86 1.22 -4.88 5.56
CA VAL A 86 0.84 -6.26 5.25
C VAL A 86 0.69 -6.44 3.74
N PHE A 87 0.01 -5.51 3.09
CA PHE A 87 -0.15 -5.54 1.63
C PHE A 87 1.20 -5.53 0.91
N THR A 88 2.13 -4.69 1.36
CA THR A 88 3.47 -4.61 0.75
C THR A 88 4.21 -5.95 0.85
N ILE A 89 4.13 -6.61 2.00
CA ILE A 89 4.75 -7.93 2.20
C ILE A 89 4.11 -8.96 1.25
N LEU A 90 2.78 -9.01 1.22
CA LEU A 90 2.05 -9.98 0.40
C LEU A 90 2.29 -9.75 -1.10
N ALA A 91 2.24 -8.50 -1.55
CA ALA A 91 2.48 -8.16 -2.95
C ALA A 91 3.90 -8.52 -3.38
N THR A 92 4.88 -8.26 -2.51
CA THR A 92 6.27 -8.62 -2.79
C THR A 92 6.42 -10.14 -2.92
N ALA A 93 5.82 -10.89 -2.01
CA ALA A 93 5.90 -12.35 -2.02
C ALA A 93 5.20 -12.96 -3.24
N ILE A 94 4.05 -12.40 -3.65
CA ILE A 94 3.24 -12.95 -4.75
C ILE A 94 3.82 -12.57 -6.11
N TYR A 95 4.20 -11.29 -6.30
CA TYR A 95 4.53 -10.77 -7.63
C TYR A 95 6.02 -10.64 -7.91
N HIS A 96 6.85 -10.51 -6.87
CA HIS A 96 8.26 -10.13 -7.04
C HIS A 96 9.24 -11.12 -6.40
N PHE A 97 8.79 -12.33 -6.12
CA PHE A 97 9.67 -13.35 -5.56
C PHE A 97 9.94 -14.44 -6.61
N PRO A 98 11.17 -14.93 -6.74
CA PRO A 98 12.40 -14.59 -6.01
C PRO A 98 12.97 -13.22 -6.45
N PRO A 99 13.79 -12.55 -5.58
CA PRO A 99 14.25 -11.18 -5.80
C PRO A 99 15.45 -11.10 -6.76
N PHE A 100 15.34 -11.68 -7.94
CA PHE A 100 16.40 -11.73 -8.94
C PHE A 100 15.88 -11.19 -10.27
N GLY A 101 16.80 -10.73 -11.13
CA GLY A 101 16.47 -10.26 -12.46
C GLY A 101 15.51 -9.08 -12.42
N SER A 102 14.39 -9.18 -13.12
CA SER A 102 13.39 -8.11 -13.18
C SER A 102 12.69 -7.84 -11.85
N ASN A 103 12.78 -8.76 -10.88
CA ASN A 103 12.18 -8.58 -9.55
C ASN A 103 13.09 -7.84 -8.57
N TYR A 104 14.37 -7.62 -8.91
CA TYR A 104 15.32 -7.04 -7.97
C TYR A 104 14.91 -5.64 -7.52
N TYR A 105 14.70 -4.72 -8.46
CA TYR A 105 14.33 -3.34 -8.11
C TYR A 105 12.95 -3.23 -7.47
N PRO A 106 11.92 -3.95 -7.94
CA PRO A 106 10.63 -3.94 -7.22
C PRO A 106 10.74 -4.40 -5.77
N VAL A 107 11.54 -5.44 -5.47
CA VAL A 107 11.75 -5.91 -4.09
C VAL A 107 12.48 -4.84 -3.27
N MET A 108 13.55 -4.25 -3.81
CA MET A 108 14.29 -3.20 -3.10
C MET A 108 13.42 -1.98 -2.85
N SER A 109 12.62 -1.57 -3.84
CA SER A 109 11.67 -0.46 -3.70
C SER A 109 10.65 -0.75 -2.59
N ASN A 110 10.10 -1.96 -2.55
CA ASN A 110 9.12 -2.34 -1.53
C ASN A 110 9.75 -2.40 -0.13
N LEU A 111 11.01 -2.82 -0.02
CA LEU A 111 11.72 -2.79 1.25
C LEU A 111 11.92 -1.35 1.73
N SER A 112 12.27 -0.43 0.84
CA SER A 112 12.40 0.99 1.17
C SER A 112 11.07 1.58 1.63
N THR A 113 9.99 1.25 0.92
CA THR A 113 8.63 1.68 1.28
C THR A 113 8.23 1.15 2.65
N MET A 114 8.54 -0.11 2.92
CA MET A 114 8.27 -0.72 4.23
C MET A 114 9.02 0.03 5.34
N GLY A 115 10.29 0.37 5.12
CA GLY A 115 11.06 1.17 6.07
C GLY A 115 10.40 2.51 6.36
N GLY A 116 9.92 3.20 5.31
CA GLY A 116 9.18 4.45 5.48
C GLY A 116 7.89 4.29 6.28
N LEU A 117 7.12 3.24 6.00
CA LEU A 117 5.88 2.96 6.73
C LEU A 117 6.16 2.65 8.21
N LEU A 118 7.21 1.89 8.49
CA LEU A 118 7.61 1.59 9.87
C LEU A 118 8.01 2.86 10.62
N LEU A 119 8.75 3.77 9.98
CA LEU A 119 9.12 5.05 10.59
C LEU A 119 7.89 5.90 10.88
N LEU A 120 6.92 5.95 9.98
CA LEU A 120 5.67 6.67 10.22
C LEU A 120 4.90 6.06 11.38
N TYR A 121 4.82 4.74 11.43
CA TYR A 121 4.15 4.04 12.52
C TYR A 121 4.80 4.39 13.86
N GLN A 122 6.13 4.31 13.93
CA GLN A 122 6.86 4.66 15.14
C GLN A 122 6.63 6.11 15.54
N HIS A 123 6.65 7.02 14.56
CA HIS A 123 6.45 8.45 14.83
C HIS A 123 5.07 8.74 15.43
N PHE A 124 4.01 8.11 14.88
CA PHE A 124 2.65 8.39 15.31
C PHE A 124 2.23 7.66 16.57
N PHE A 125 2.76 6.47 16.83
CA PHE A 125 2.22 5.55 17.84
C PHE A 125 3.21 5.12 18.92
N ASN A 126 4.34 5.78 18.99
CA ASN A 126 5.32 5.55 20.08
C ASN A 126 5.64 6.82 20.84
#